data_0b7d01d70eab2df97ecdd47d58057333
#
_entry.id   0b7d01d70eab2df97ecdd47d58057333
#
_cell.length_a   1.000
_cell.length_b   1.000
_cell.length_c   1.000
_cell.angle_alpha   90.00
_cell.angle_beta   90.00
_cell.angle_gamma   90.00
#
_symmetry.space_group_name_H-M   'P 1'
#
loop_
_entity.id
_entity.type
_entity.pdbx_description
1 polymer ?
#
loop_
_entity_poly.entity_id
_entity_poly.type
_entity_poly.pdbx_seq_one_letter_code
_entity_poly.pdbx_strand_id
1 'polypeptide(L)'
;MNNNANCFDFLELGQAIQNAREKQRITREELAEELGISARHLQSIEKEGQNPSFPLFIKLVTMFHISVDQYIHPGTPTEKTTLRRRLDVLLDTFDDAELTIIAGTAQGICNAKEQTEE
;
A
#
# COMPACT_ATOMS: atom_id res chain seq x y z
N MET A 1 -14.87 14.92 -17.20
CA MET A 1 -14.30 14.48 -17.17
C MET A 1 -13.64 13.97 -16.43
N ASN A 2 -13.64 13.76 -15.92
CA ASN A 2 -12.81 13.42 -15.24
C ASN A 2 -12.84 12.11 -14.79
N ASN A 3 -12.22 11.31 -14.94
CA ASN A 3 -12.12 10.05 -14.57
C ASN A 3 -11.18 9.84 -13.54
N ASN A 4 -11.04 10.76 -12.70
CA ASN A 4 -10.07 10.69 -11.67
C ASN A 4 -10.35 9.60 -10.67
N ALA A 5 -11.54 9.09 -10.63
CA ALA A 5 -11.87 8.02 -9.70
C ALA A 5 -11.03 6.78 -9.94
N ASN A 6 -10.54 6.60 -11.17
CA ASN A 6 -9.74 5.44 -11.48
C ASN A 6 -8.25 5.74 -11.55
N CYS A 7 -7.84 6.95 -11.20
CA CYS A 7 -6.45 7.32 -11.28
C CYS A 7 -5.78 7.12 -9.93
N PHE A 8 -4.54 6.67 -9.99
CA PHE A 8 -3.71 6.58 -8.80
C PHE A 8 -3.37 7.98 -8.30
N ASP A 9 -3.55 8.25 -7.04
CA ASP A 9 -3.31 9.58 -6.48
C ASP A 9 -1.87 9.70 -6.08
N PHE A 10 -1.04 10.22 -6.97
CA PHE A 10 0.38 10.34 -6.69
C PHE A 10 0.69 11.46 -5.72
N LEU A 11 -0.21 12.44 -5.59
CA LEU A 11 0.01 13.48 -4.61
C LEU A 11 -0.08 12.94 -3.19
N GLU A 12 -1.06 12.09 -2.95
CA GLU A 12 -1.21 11.44 -1.65
C GLU A 12 -0.03 10.52 -1.36
N LEU A 13 0.41 9.79 -2.38
CA LEU A 13 1.56 8.93 -2.21
C LEU A 13 2.80 9.75 -1.88
N GLY A 14 2.97 10.88 -2.55
CA GLY A 14 4.10 11.75 -2.29
C GLY A 14 4.12 12.25 -0.86
N GLN A 15 2.95 12.59 -0.33
CA GLN A 15 2.87 13.02 1.05
C GLN A 15 3.22 11.90 2.02
N ALA A 16 2.80 10.68 1.70
CA ALA A 16 3.14 9.53 2.53
C ALA A 16 4.64 9.29 2.53
N ILE A 17 5.28 9.46 1.38
CA ILE A 17 6.73 9.32 1.27
C ILE A 17 7.42 10.39 2.12
N GLN A 18 6.97 11.62 2.02
CA GLN A 18 7.55 12.70 2.79
C GLN A 18 7.42 12.45 4.29
N ASN A 19 6.22 12.03 4.72
CA ASN A 19 5.99 11.78 6.12
C ASN A 19 6.86 10.64 6.64
N ALA A 20 7.01 9.58 5.86
CA ALA A 20 7.84 8.45 6.27
C ALA A 20 9.30 8.86 6.34
N ARG A 21 9.75 9.67 5.37
CA ARG A 21 11.11 10.16 5.35
C ARG A 21 11.41 11.00 6.60
N GLU A 22 10.50 11.91 6.90
CA GLU A 22 10.70 12.79 8.05
C GLU A 22 10.66 12.05 9.38
N LYS A 23 9.83 11.02 9.44
CA LYS A 23 9.80 10.21 10.65
C LYS A 23 11.13 9.52 10.90
N GLN A 24 11.82 9.15 9.84
CA GLN A 24 13.12 8.52 9.98
C GLN A 24 14.26 9.54 10.04
N ARG A 25 13.91 10.82 10.01
CA ARG A 25 14.89 11.91 10.13
C ARG A 25 15.91 11.88 8.98
N ILE A 26 15.44 11.56 7.81
CA ILE A 26 16.27 11.55 6.61
C ILE A 26 15.97 12.82 5.83
N THR A 27 17.01 13.54 5.44
CA THR A 27 16.78 14.74 4.64
C THR A 27 16.43 14.36 3.21
N ARG A 28 15.80 15.31 2.52
CA ARG A 28 15.45 15.08 1.13
C ARG A 28 16.72 14.83 0.30
N GLU A 29 17.77 15.56 0.59
CA GLU A 29 19.03 15.39 -0.11
C GLU A 29 19.61 14.00 0.10
N GLU A 30 19.55 13.51 1.32
CA GLU A 30 20.08 12.18 1.64
C GLU A 30 19.30 11.10 0.91
N LEU A 31 17.98 11.23 0.91
CA LEU A 31 17.17 10.22 0.23
C LEU A 31 17.38 10.27 -1.26
N ALA A 32 17.44 11.48 -1.83
CA ALA A 32 17.64 11.63 -3.26
C ALA A 32 18.95 10.99 -3.70
N GLU A 33 19.99 11.17 -2.90
CA GLU A 33 21.29 10.57 -3.21
C GLU A 33 21.20 9.05 -3.20
N GLU A 34 20.51 8.53 -2.22
CA GLU A 34 20.36 7.07 -2.13
C GLU A 34 19.56 6.52 -3.30
N LEU A 35 18.60 7.29 -3.78
CA LEU A 35 17.77 6.87 -4.90
C LEU A 35 18.39 7.15 -6.26
N GLY A 36 19.46 7.92 -6.30
CA GLY A 36 20.11 8.26 -7.56
C GLY A 36 19.38 9.32 -8.36
N ILE A 37 18.64 10.19 -7.68
CA ILE A 37 17.91 11.28 -8.35
C ILE A 37 18.29 12.60 -7.68
N SER A 38 17.85 13.71 -8.29
CA SER A 38 18.12 15.01 -7.71
C SER A 38 17.14 15.29 -6.57
N ALA A 39 17.54 16.16 -5.65
CA ALA A 39 16.65 16.56 -4.58
C ALA A 39 15.42 17.26 -5.13
N ARG A 40 15.58 17.99 -6.24
CA ARG A 40 14.45 18.65 -6.85
C ARG A 40 13.46 17.65 -7.43
N HIS A 41 13.97 16.58 -8.03
CA HIS A 41 13.10 15.55 -8.55
C HIS A 41 12.31 14.90 -7.41
N LEU A 42 12.96 14.63 -6.29
CA LEU A 42 12.27 14.06 -5.14
C LEU A 42 11.24 15.04 -4.60
N GLN A 43 11.56 16.31 -4.58
CA GLN A 43 10.60 17.32 -4.14
C GLN A 43 9.35 17.31 -5.01
N SER A 44 9.51 17.18 -6.31
CA SER A 44 8.36 17.10 -7.21
C SER A 44 7.50 15.89 -6.92
N ILE A 45 8.12 14.77 -6.60
CA ILE A 45 7.37 13.58 -6.26
C ILE A 45 6.60 13.79 -4.96
N GLU A 46 7.27 14.36 -3.96
CA GLU A 46 6.66 14.52 -2.65
C GLU A 46 5.58 15.59 -2.59
N LYS A 47 5.77 16.68 -3.34
CA LYS A 47 4.90 17.83 -3.18
C LYS A 47 4.03 18.15 -4.38
N GLU A 48 4.41 17.70 -5.55
CA GLU A 48 3.70 18.09 -6.77
C GLU A 48 2.99 16.93 -7.45
N GLY A 49 3.04 15.76 -6.87
CA GLY A 49 2.35 14.62 -7.46
C GLY A 49 2.98 14.10 -8.72
N GLN A 50 4.25 14.39 -8.94
CA GLN A 50 4.92 13.89 -10.13
C GLN A 50 5.04 12.38 -10.05
N ASN A 51 4.79 11.72 -11.18
CA ASN A 51 4.85 10.26 -11.22
C ASN A 51 6.29 9.80 -11.20
N PRO A 52 6.67 8.95 -10.24
CA PRO A 52 8.00 8.35 -10.29
C PRO A 52 8.03 7.26 -11.37
N SER A 53 9.23 6.95 -11.85
CA SER A 53 9.37 5.80 -12.73
C SER A 53 8.98 4.54 -11.95
N PHE A 54 8.66 3.49 -12.68
CA PHE A 54 8.23 2.26 -12.02
C PHE A 54 9.29 1.70 -11.08
N PRO A 55 10.56 1.61 -11.50
CA PRO A 55 11.59 1.13 -10.55
C PRO A 55 11.72 2.02 -9.32
N LEU A 56 11.61 3.33 -9.49
CA LEU A 56 11.70 4.25 -8.37
C LEU A 56 10.49 4.08 -7.45
N PHE A 57 9.32 3.88 -8.02
CA PHE A 57 8.10 3.66 -7.27
C PHE A 57 8.24 2.43 -6.37
N ILE A 58 8.69 1.32 -6.95
CA ILE A 58 8.87 0.09 -6.19
C ILE A 58 9.87 0.29 -5.06
N LYS A 59 10.96 0.99 -5.36
CA LYS A 59 11.99 1.23 -4.35
C LYS A 59 11.45 2.04 -3.18
N LEU A 60 10.68 3.07 -3.48
CA LEU A 60 10.13 3.94 -2.45
C LEU A 60 9.12 3.21 -1.56
N VAL A 61 8.18 2.47 -2.17
CA VAL A 61 7.17 1.79 -1.35
C VAL A 61 7.78 0.65 -0.56
N THR A 62 8.83 0.02 -1.08
CA THR A 62 9.51 -1.05 -0.35
C THR A 62 10.32 -0.48 0.80
N MET A 63 11.05 0.60 0.54
CA MET A 63 11.93 1.20 1.54
C MET A 63 11.14 1.70 2.75
N PHE A 64 9.98 2.30 2.51
CA PHE A 64 9.18 2.88 3.57
C PHE A 64 7.98 2.02 3.95
N HIS A 65 7.87 0.82 3.40
CA HIS A 65 6.77 -0.10 3.72
C HIS A 65 5.41 0.54 3.52
N ILE A 66 5.26 1.26 2.44
CA ILE A 66 4.01 1.93 2.13
C ILE A 66 3.08 0.95 1.41
N SER A 67 1.86 0.81 1.92
CA SER A 67 0.86 -0.01 1.26
C SER A 67 0.21 0.82 0.16
N VAL A 68 0.22 0.31 -1.06
CA VAL A 68 -0.35 1.05 -2.18
C VAL A 68 -1.81 0.72 -2.42
N ASP A 69 -2.34 -0.27 -1.72
CA ASP A 69 -3.73 -0.66 -1.94
C ASP A 69 -4.70 0.50 -1.72
N GLN A 70 -4.44 1.30 -0.71
CA GLN A 70 -5.35 2.40 -0.40
C GLN A 70 -5.35 3.47 -1.48
N TYR A 71 -4.31 3.52 -2.31
CA TYR A 71 -4.24 4.50 -3.39
C TYR A 71 -4.77 3.96 -4.69
N ILE A 72 -4.74 2.63 -4.85
CA ILE A 72 -5.24 2.00 -6.06
C ILE A 72 -6.73 1.76 -5.97
N HIS A 73 -7.21 1.45 -4.77
CA HIS A 73 -8.63 1.19 -4.55
C HIS A 73 -9.18 2.17 -3.53
N PRO A 74 -9.30 3.44 -3.92
CA PRO A 74 -9.66 4.47 -2.94
C PRO A 74 -11.03 4.30 -2.31
N GLY A 75 -11.91 3.55 -2.89
CA GLY A 75 -13.21 3.31 -2.29
C GLY A 75 -13.24 2.16 -1.31
N THR A 76 -12.15 1.46 -1.14
CA THR A 76 -12.11 0.29 -0.28
C THR A 76 -11.99 0.72 1.18
N PRO A 77 -12.79 0.16 2.07
CA PRO A 77 -12.68 0.50 3.49
C PRO A 77 -11.29 0.15 3.99
N THR A 78 -10.68 1.10 4.66
CA THR A 78 -9.35 0.89 5.21
C THR A 78 -9.38 0.51 6.67
N GLU A 79 -10.51 0.77 7.32
CA GLU A 79 -10.61 0.46 8.72
C GLU A 79 -11.00 -0.98 8.93
N LYS A 80 -10.23 -1.70 9.70
CA LYS A 80 -10.50 -3.10 9.99
C LYS A 80 -11.13 -3.22 11.35
N THR A 81 -12.06 -4.16 11.49
CA THR A 81 -12.65 -4.43 12.79
C THR A 81 -11.61 -5.06 13.71
N THR A 82 -11.91 -5.07 15.00
CA THR A 82 -11.04 -5.71 15.96
C THR A 82 -10.84 -7.18 15.63
N LEU A 83 -11.91 -7.85 15.19
CA LEU A 83 -11.84 -9.25 14.83
C LEU A 83 -10.89 -9.46 13.66
N ARG A 84 -10.97 -8.60 12.64
CA ARG A 84 -10.09 -8.71 11.48
C ARG A 84 -8.64 -8.52 11.88
N ARG A 85 -8.36 -7.58 12.78
CA ARG A 85 -6.99 -7.35 13.24
C ARG A 85 -6.46 -8.54 14.02
N ARG A 86 -7.30 -9.15 14.85
CA ARG A 86 -6.90 -10.34 15.57
C ARG A 86 -6.58 -11.47 14.62
N LEU A 87 -7.39 -11.60 13.57
CA LEU A 87 -7.18 -12.63 12.58
C LEU A 87 -5.88 -12.42 11.84
N ASP A 88 -5.58 -11.18 11.49
CA ASP A 88 -4.32 -10.88 10.81
C ASP A 88 -3.12 -11.31 11.63
N VAL A 89 -3.14 -11.02 12.93
CA VAL A 89 -2.04 -11.40 13.82
C VAL A 89 -1.95 -12.92 13.92
N LEU A 90 -3.08 -13.58 14.01
CA LEU A 90 -3.12 -15.02 14.13
C LEU A 90 -2.56 -15.69 12.88
N LEU A 91 -2.91 -15.14 11.72
CA LEU A 91 -2.43 -15.70 10.46
C LEU A 91 -0.92 -15.63 10.35
N ASP A 92 -0.32 -14.60 10.94
CA ASP A 92 1.13 -14.45 10.90
C ASP A 92 1.85 -15.56 11.63
N THR A 93 1.16 -16.27 12.52
CA THR A 93 1.79 -17.34 13.29
C THR A 93 1.64 -18.71 12.64
N PHE A 94 0.94 -18.81 11.51
CA PHE A 94 0.65 -20.08 10.88
C PHE A 94 1.67 -20.42 9.81
N ASP A 95 1.98 -21.70 9.67
CA ASP A 95 2.84 -22.14 8.57
C ASP A 95 1.97 -22.42 7.33
N ASP A 96 2.61 -22.85 6.26
CA ASP A 96 1.91 -23.05 4.99
C ASP A 96 0.82 -24.13 5.09
N ALA A 97 1.08 -25.17 5.85
CA ALA A 97 0.07 -26.24 6.00
C ALA A 97 -1.16 -25.70 6.69
N GLU A 98 -0.95 -24.93 7.73
CA GLU A 98 -2.06 -24.34 8.47
C GLU A 98 -2.79 -23.30 7.63
N LEU A 99 -2.04 -22.51 6.86
CA LEU A 99 -2.68 -21.53 5.99
C LEU A 99 -3.51 -22.21 4.91
N THR A 100 -3.09 -23.38 4.45
CA THR A 100 -3.87 -24.12 3.46
C THR A 100 -5.24 -24.51 4.02
N ILE A 101 -5.28 -24.91 5.28
CA ILE A 101 -6.55 -25.25 5.92
C ILE A 101 -7.45 -24.02 6.00
N ILE A 102 -6.88 -22.90 6.38
CA ILE A 102 -7.62 -21.65 6.46
C ILE A 102 -8.16 -21.24 5.11
N ALA A 103 -7.32 -21.37 4.08
CA ALA A 103 -7.73 -21.00 2.72
C ALA A 103 -8.90 -21.86 2.26
N GLY A 104 -8.89 -23.14 2.61
CA GLY A 104 -10.00 -24.01 2.25
C GLY A 104 -11.29 -23.59 2.94
N THR A 105 -11.20 -23.23 4.21
CA THR A 105 -12.35 -22.77 4.95
C THR A 105 -12.88 -21.46 4.35
N ALA A 106 -11.98 -20.55 4.02
CA ALA A 106 -12.39 -19.28 3.43
C ALA A 106 -13.07 -19.51 2.08
N GLN A 107 -12.54 -20.45 1.29
CA GLN A 107 -13.14 -20.76 0.00
C GLN A 107 -14.52 -21.35 0.19
N GLY A 108 -14.71 -22.17 1.22
CA GLY A 108 -16.03 -22.70 1.53
C GLY A 108 -17.04 -21.62 1.84
N ILE A 109 -16.62 -20.59 2.53
CA ILE A 109 -17.50 -19.46 2.84
C ILE A 109 -17.88 -18.74 1.55
N CYS A 110 -16.94 -18.53 0.66
CA CYS A 110 -17.22 -17.88 -0.61
C CYS A 110 -18.22 -18.68 -1.42
N ASN A 111 -18.06 -20.01 -1.46
CA ASN A 111 -18.96 -20.88 -2.20
C ASN A 111 -20.36 -20.81 -1.63
N ALA A 112 -20.48 -20.80 -0.31
CA ALA A 112 -21.77 -20.73 0.32
C ALA A 112 -22.48 -19.43 0.01
N LYS A 113 -21.73 -18.34 -0.04
CA LYS A 113 -22.30 -17.04 -0.34
C LYS A 113 -22.87 -17.02 -1.76
N GLU A 114 -22.13 -17.61 -2.70
CA GLU A 114 -22.59 -17.65 -4.07
C GLU A 114 -23.89 -18.40 -4.20
N GLN A 115 -24.02 -19.49 -3.48
CA GLN A 115 -25.24 -20.26 -3.51
C GLN A 115 -26.39 -19.51 -2.88
N THR A 116 -26.12 -18.73 -1.87
CA THR A 116 -27.16 -17.99 -1.18
C THR A 116 -27.71 -16.87 -2.01
N GLU A 117 -26.88 -16.31 -2.89
CA GLU A 117 -27.31 -15.19 -3.68
C GLU A 117 -28.27 -15.57 -4.79
N GLU A 118 -28.47 -16.81 -5.04
CA GLU A 118 -29.44 -17.20 -6.00
C GLU A 118 -30.83 -17.17 -5.39
#